data_2f2035dcc453c0ce684a7313e5c41f55
#
_entry.id   2f2035dcc453c0ce684a7313e5c41f55
#
_cell.length_a   1.000
_cell.length_b   1.000
_cell.length_c   1.000
_cell.angle_alpha   90.00
_cell.angle_beta   90.00
_cell.angle_gamma   90.00
#
_symmetry.space_group_name_H-M   'P 1'
#
loop_
_entity.id
_entity.type
_entity.pdbx_description
1 polymer ?
#
loop_
_entity_poly.entity_id
_entity_poly.type
_entity_poly.pdbx_seq_one_letter_code
_entity_poly.pdbx_strand_id
1 'polypeptide(L)'
;MPVIRFLNIALSHATAALLAASLVASCVPTSDGSTVTTRSPVTAADVSVERVVLQAYRAIGDRHLNEPNFRNMSQETYKGFASADPALTLEPGDRSFTLLRDGRQVVSRPTPTDPTDGRAWGGMLAELFAASMDASPVLQQTERGVLIKGAMTATTKQLDKNSRYADPDEAKDNRFQRDGGGGIGITVERGDDKRILIRAVQDGSPSGKAGVAVGDQIVAVDGEMMIDRTLADVVHKLRGNVGQPVTLTVLRAGNREIAIEMRRSRIIPTTVVYERKDNVALIHLTGFNSATTDTLTAALDKARLELGRDLKGIILDMRSNRGGLLDQAQSVAEVFIGDGVIFSTQGRHPDSQRTYRSGSRKTAELPIVVLVNGNSASAAEIVAAALQDRGRAAVVGTTSYGKGTVQTVIRLPNEGELVLTWSRLLAPSGYTWNEQGVMPNICTAKVGDLSQLAPASVDANRALLQRWHAERNPSHQDVVNLRKICPPGEESPERDVDIAARLLKDPTLYAHAVRTGSIEQAAAPR
;
A
#
# COMPACT_ATOMS: atom_id res chain seq x y z
N MET A 1 23.93 30.96 -47.34
CA MET A 1 24.06 30.28 -48.65
C MET A 1 24.89 29.03 -48.48
N PRO A 2 24.52 27.83 -49.06
CA PRO A 2 23.32 27.46 -49.81
C PRO A 2 22.44 26.46 -49.04
N VAL A 3 21.25 26.43 -49.18
CA VAL A 3 20.05 25.87 -49.86
C VAL A 3 20.32 24.56 -50.65
N ILE A 4 19.69 23.46 -50.25
CA ILE A 4 19.27 22.30 -51.08
C ILE A 4 18.07 21.68 -50.38
N ARG A 5 16.90 21.87 -50.79
CA ARG A 5 15.93 21.33 -51.75
C ARG A 5 15.43 19.92 -51.46
N PHE A 6 14.12 19.88 -51.31
CA PHE A 6 13.14 18.81 -51.29
C PHE A 6 13.25 17.78 -52.44
N LEU A 7 12.86 16.56 -52.16
CA LEU A 7 12.22 15.70 -53.19
C LEU A 7 11.08 14.86 -52.58
N ASN A 8 9.86 15.20 -53.02
CA ASN A 8 8.66 14.38 -52.93
C ASN A 8 8.73 13.32 -54.02
N ILE A 9 8.33 12.05 -53.70
CA ILE A 9 7.84 11.13 -54.69
C ILE A 9 6.56 10.48 -54.13
N ALA A 10 5.45 10.91 -54.71
CA ALA A 10 4.18 10.20 -54.69
C ALA A 10 4.12 9.30 -55.93
N LEU A 11 3.68 8.06 -55.77
CA LEU A 11 3.14 7.30 -56.90
C LEU A 11 1.93 6.47 -56.46
N SER A 12 0.83 6.80 -57.10
CA SER A 12 -0.46 6.12 -57.15
C SER A 12 -0.41 4.90 -58.11
N HIS A 13 -1.34 3.94 -57.94
CA HIS A 13 -2.16 3.20 -58.92
C HIS A 13 -2.77 2.01 -58.20
N ALA A 14 -4.05 1.90 -57.92
CA ALA A 14 -5.23 1.71 -58.73
C ALA A 14 -5.41 0.25 -59.25
N THR A 15 -6.51 -0.34 -58.81
CA THR A 15 -7.45 -1.29 -59.42
C THR A 15 -7.00 -2.69 -59.88
N ALA A 16 -7.70 -3.71 -59.31
CA ALA A 16 -8.48 -4.66 -60.14
C ALA A 16 -9.37 -5.56 -59.26
N ALA A 17 -10.68 -5.46 -59.49
CA ALA A 17 -11.70 -6.39 -59.02
C ALA A 17 -11.77 -7.57 -59.98
N LEU A 18 -11.95 -8.80 -59.44
CA LEU A 18 -12.41 -9.94 -60.24
C LEU A 18 -13.37 -10.79 -59.41
N LEU A 19 -14.63 -10.80 -59.85
CA LEU A 19 -15.67 -11.74 -59.44
C LEU A 19 -15.30 -13.15 -59.89
N ALA A 20 -15.46 -14.14 -59.01
CA ALA A 20 -15.68 -15.52 -59.39
C ALA A 20 -16.77 -16.10 -58.48
N ALA A 21 -17.96 -16.28 -59.08
CA ALA A 21 -19.04 -17.08 -58.51
C ALA A 21 -18.75 -18.55 -58.77
N SER A 22 -18.81 -19.38 -57.74
CA SER A 22 -18.85 -20.85 -57.91
C SER A 22 -19.86 -21.45 -56.96
N LEU A 23 -20.81 -22.16 -57.53
CA LEU A 23 -21.82 -22.97 -56.86
C LEU A 23 -21.19 -23.99 -55.91
N VAL A 24 -21.75 -24.11 -54.73
CA VAL A 24 -21.49 -25.23 -53.84
C VAL A 24 -22.79 -25.91 -53.46
N ALA A 25 -22.81 -27.18 -53.77
CA ALA A 25 -23.88 -28.10 -53.46
C ALA A 25 -24.04 -28.29 -51.95
N SER A 26 -25.27 -28.32 -51.49
CA SER A 26 -25.72 -28.65 -50.16
C SER A 26 -25.36 -30.08 -49.75
N CYS A 27 -24.52 -30.23 -48.72
CA CYS A 27 -24.52 -31.41 -47.87
C CYS A 27 -25.03 -30.98 -46.49
N VAL A 28 -26.17 -31.50 -46.09
CA VAL A 28 -26.74 -31.41 -44.76
C VAL A 28 -26.03 -32.44 -43.90
N PRO A 29 -25.35 -32.06 -42.81
CA PRO A 29 -25.00 -33.01 -41.77
C PRO A 29 -26.11 -33.03 -40.73
N THR A 30 -26.54 -34.22 -40.41
CA THR A 30 -27.45 -34.61 -39.34
C THR A 30 -26.98 -33.99 -38.02
N SER A 31 -27.90 -33.35 -37.32
CA SER A 31 -27.73 -32.78 -35.99
C SER A 31 -27.50 -33.88 -34.96
N ASP A 32 -26.24 -34.10 -34.56
CA ASP A 32 -25.95 -34.63 -33.23
C ASP A 32 -26.02 -33.47 -32.24
N GLY A 33 -27.00 -33.55 -31.34
CA GLY A 33 -27.27 -32.56 -30.30
C GLY A 33 -26.23 -32.57 -29.17
N SER A 34 -25.02 -32.11 -29.46
CA SER A 34 -24.08 -31.71 -28.42
C SER A 34 -24.41 -30.29 -27.98
N THR A 35 -25.24 -30.19 -26.93
CA THR A 35 -25.40 -28.93 -26.20
C THR A 35 -24.04 -28.54 -25.64
N VAL A 36 -23.36 -27.63 -26.30
CA VAL A 36 -22.25 -26.87 -25.69
C VAL A 36 -22.87 -26.08 -24.55
N THR A 37 -22.86 -26.67 -23.36
CA THR A 37 -23.14 -25.94 -22.12
C THR A 37 -22.03 -24.89 -21.96
N THR A 38 -22.32 -23.66 -22.39
CA THR A 38 -21.54 -22.50 -22.01
C THR A 38 -21.62 -22.42 -20.48
N ARG A 39 -20.58 -22.89 -19.80
CA ARG A 39 -20.44 -22.68 -18.36
C ARG A 39 -20.51 -21.17 -18.13
N SER A 40 -21.51 -20.72 -17.40
CA SER A 40 -21.58 -19.35 -16.90
C SER A 40 -20.24 -19.00 -16.24
N PRO A 41 -19.72 -17.78 -16.42
CA PRO A 41 -18.50 -17.38 -15.75
C PRO A 41 -18.68 -17.58 -14.25
N VAL A 42 -17.75 -18.34 -13.61
CA VAL A 42 -17.75 -18.58 -12.18
C VAL A 42 -17.62 -17.22 -11.50
N THR A 43 -18.62 -16.82 -10.71
CA THR A 43 -18.56 -15.57 -9.96
C THR A 43 -17.57 -15.71 -8.80
N ALA A 44 -17.06 -14.59 -8.28
CA ALA A 44 -16.14 -14.60 -7.13
C ALA A 44 -16.75 -15.30 -5.90
N ALA A 45 -18.09 -15.27 -5.76
CA ALA A 45 -18.83 -15.93 -4.68
C ALA A 45 -18.88 -17.47 -4.85
N ASP A 46 -18.72 -17.99 -6.08
CA ASP A 46 -18.80 -19.43 -6.37
C ASP A 46 -17.43 -20.14 -6.28
N VAL A 47 -16.37 -19.38 -5.96
CA VAL A 47 -15.01 -19.93 -5.86
C VAL A 47 -14.89 -20.81 -4.63
N SER A 48 -14.37 -22.04 -4.83
CA SER A 48 -14.18 -22.98 -3.74
C SER A 48 -13.01 -22.61 -2.83
N VAL A 49 -13.10 -23.04 -1.55
CA VAL A 49 -12.05 -22.83 -0.54
C VAL A 49 -10.73 -23.46 -1.00
N GLU A 50 -10.81 -24.65 -1.60
CA GLU A 50 -9.66 -25.42 -2.08
C GLU A 50 -8.83 -24.63 -3.09
N ARG A 51 -9.49 -23.94 -4.04
CA ARG A 51 -8.79 -23.12 -5.05
C ARG A 51 -8.05 -21.96 -4.43
N VAL A 52 -8.66 -21.28 -3.46
CA VAL A 52 -8.06 -20.13 -2.77
C VAL A 52 -6.85 -20.57 -1.97
N VAL A 53 -6.99 -21.63 -1.16
CA VAL A 53 -5.92 -22.14 -0.29
C VAL A 53 -4.78 -22.73 -1.12
N LEU A 54 -5.06 -23.49 -2.17
CA LEU A 54 -4.03 -24.03 -3.07
C LEU A 54 -3.17 -22.91 -3.68
N GLN A 55 -3.80 -21.83 -4.18
CA GLN A 55 -3.06 -20.70 -4.73
C GLN A 55 -2.26 -19.96 -3.65
N ALA A 56 -2.83 -19.78 -2.46
CA ALA A 56 -2.16 -19.13 -1.35
C ALA A 56 -0.93 -19.91 -0.89
N TYR A 57 -1.06 -21.22 -0.69
CA TYR A 57 0.04 -22.09 -0.27
C TYR A 57 1.19 -22.12 -1.28
N ARG A 58 0.85 -22.20 -2.57
CA ARG A 58 1.84 -22.09 -3.64
C ARG A 58 2.59 -20.77 -3.56
N ALA A 59 1.87 -19.66 -3.42
CA ALA A 59 2.46 -18.33 -3.36
C ALA A 59 3.34 -18.14 -2.09
N ILE A 60 2.91 -18.68 -0.95
CA ILE A 60 3.67 -18.66 0.31
C ILE A 60 4.98 -19.43 0.15
N GLY A 61 4.92 -20.67 -0.38
CA GLY A 61 6.11 -21.50 -0.61
C GLY A 61 7.12 -20.86 -1.55
N ASP A 62 6.63 -20.21 -2.61
CA ASP A 62 7.45 -19.56 -3.63
C ASP A 62 8.05 -18.22 -3.14
N ARG A 63 7.27 -17.39 -2.45
CA ARG A 63 7.58 -15.97 -2.29
C ARG A 63 7.80 -15.49 -0.86
N HIS A 64 7.31 -16.17 0.17
CA HIS A 64 7.46 -15.65 1.52
C HIS A 64 8.94 -15.48 1.90
N LEU A 65 9.28 -14.41 2.61
CA LEU A 65 10.65 -14.04 2.98
C LEU A 65 11.39 -15.14 3.73
N ASN A 66 10.70 -15.80 4.65
CA ASN A 66 11.22 -16.92 5.42
C ASN A 66 10.60 -18.24 4.92
N GLU A 67 11.28 -19.35 5.10
CA GLU A 67 10.71 -20.66 4.80
C GLU A 67 9.54 -20.95 5.75
N PRO A 68 8.33 -21.26 5.21
CA PRO A 68 7.17 -21.54 6.03
C PRO A 68 7.21 -22.95 6.60
N ASN A 69 6.70 -23.13 7.82
CA ASN A 69 6.42 -24.46 8.38
C ASN A 69 5.02 -24.91 7.93
N PHE A 70 4.94 -25.53 6.75
CA PHE A 70 3.65 -25.93 6.19
C PHE A 70 2.92 -26.99 7.02
N ARG A 71 3.61 -27.83 7.76
CA ARG A 71 2.96 -28.82 8.62
C ARG A 71 2.10 -28.16 9.70
N ASN A 72 2.70 -27.25 10.47
CA ASN A 72 1.98 -26.50 11.49
C ASN A 72 0.92 -25.58 10.89
N MET A 73 1.28 -24.89 9.81
CA MET A 73 0.37 -24.00 9.08
C MET A 73 -0.88 -24.74 8.60
N SER A 74 -0.73 -25.97 8.07
CA SER A 74 -1.86 -26.78 7.58
C SER A 74 -2.83 -27.16 8.69
N GLN A 75 -2.33 -27.49 9.89
CA GLN A 75 -3.19 -27.72 11.05
C GLN A 75 -4.02 -26.48 11.40
N GLU A 76 -3.35 -25.32 11.51
CA GLU A 76 -4.04 -24.08 11.88
C GLU A 76 -4.99 -23.61 10.78
N THR A 77 -4.60 -23.75 9.50
CA THR A 77 -5.48 -23.46 8.36
C THR A 77 -6.74 -24.32 8.41
N TYR A 78 -6.59 -25.63 8.69
CA TYR A 78 -7.73 -26.54 8.82
C TYR A 78 -8.64 -26.15 10.00
N LYS A 79 -8.08 -25.84 11.16
CA LYS A 79 -8.85 -25.37 12.34
C LYS A 79 -9.67 -24.11 11.99
N GLY A 80 -9.07 -23.16 11.26
CA GLY A 80 -9.75 -21.96 10.81
C GLY A 80 -10.92 -22.26 9.86
N PHE A 81 -10.72 -23.21 8.93
CA PHE A 81 -11.75 -23.68 8.01
C PHE A 81 -12.89 -24.40 8.74
N ALA A 82 -12.54 -25.35 9.63
CA ALA A 82 -13.50 -26.19 10.33
C ALA A 82 -14.17 -25.50 11.55
N SER A 83 -13.85 -24.21 11.81
CA SER A 83 -14.35 -23.49 12.98
C SER A 83 -15.89 -23.39 13.06
N ALA A 84 -16.57 -23.56 11.94
CA ALA A 84 -18.03 -23.58 11.86
C ALA A 84 -18.65 -24.92 12.31
N ASP A 85 -17.91 -26.05 12.27
CA ASP A 85 -18.37 -27.38 12.71
C ASP A 85 -17.36 -28.03 13.68
N PRO A 86 -17.55 -27.87 14.99
CA PRO A 86 -16.66 -28.44 16.00
C PRO A 86 -16.59 -29.99 16.00
N ALA A 87 -17.51 -30.68 15.31
CA ALA A 87 -17.47 -32.14 15.17
C ALA A 87 -16.31 -32.62 14.28
N LEU A 88 -15.75 -31.71 13.48
CA LEU A 88 -14.61 -32.00 12.59
C LEU A 88 -13.29 -31.66 13.29
N THR A 89 -12.38 -32.64 13.33
CA THR A 89 -11.03 -32.45 13.85
C THR A 89 -9.99 -33.05 12.91
N LEU A 90 -8.81 -32.42 12.85
CA LEU A 90 -7.67 -32.91 12.08
C LEU A 90 -6.56 -33.33 13.02
N GLU A 91 -6.28 -34.63 13.07
CA GLU A 91 -5.22 -35.21 13.89
C GLU A 91 -3.94 -35.41 13.10
N PRO A 92 -2.80 -34.84 13.56
CA PRO A 92 -1.50 -35.09 12.96
C PRO A 92 -0.94 -36.44 13.39
N GLY A 93 -0.67 -37.34 12.44
CA GLY A 93 0.19 -38.49 12.62
C GLY A 93 1.62 -38.19 12.16
N ASP A 94 2.56 -39.14 12.27
CA ASP A 94 3.97 -38.93 11.90
C ASP A 94 4.12 -38.51 10.43
N ARG A 95 3.44 -39.20 9.52
CA ARG A 95 3.50 -39.00 8.07
C ARG A 95 2.12 -38.83 7.43
N SER A 96 1.11 -38.43 8.19
CA SER A 96 -0.24 -38.23 7.67
C SER A 96 -1.00 -37.23 8.50
N PHE A 97 -2.11 -36.73 7.93
CA PHE A 97 -3.18 -36.09 8.67
C PHE A 97 -4.45 -36.93 8.55
N THR A 98 -5.12 -37.16 9.66
CA THR A 98 -6.36 -37.91 9.74
C THR A 98 -7.51 -36.99 10.09
N LEU A 99 -8.49 -36.89 9.18
CA LEU A 99 -9.74 -36.20 9.40
C LEU A 99 -10.70 -37.08 10.20
N LEU A 100 -11.19 -36.53 11.29
CA LEU A 100 -12.21 -37.18 12.11
C LEU A 100 -13.49 -36.35 12.13
N ARG A 101 -14.64 -37.02 12.25
CA ARG A 101 -15.91 -36.44 12.61
C ARG A 101 -16.51 -37.20 13.79
N ASP A 102 -16.85 -36.50 14.87
CA ASP A 102 -17.31 -37.10 16.14
C ASP A 102 -16.40 -38.24 16.62
N GLY A 103 -15.07 -38.07 16.46
CA GLY A 103 -14.05 -39.05 16.81
C GLY A 103 -13.95 -40.25 15.84
N ARG A 104 -14.74 -40.31 14.77
CA ARG A 104 -14.66 -41.37 13.75
C ARG A 104 -13.86 -40.89 12.54
N GLN A 105 -12.96 -41.76 12.08
CA GLN A 105 -12.15 -41.44 10.89
C GLN A 105 -13.01 -41.30 9.64
N VAL A 106 -12.86 -40.15 8.95
CA VAL A 106 -13.44 -39.86 7.63
C VAL A 106 -12.44 -40.24 6.54
N VAL A 107 -11.22 -39.69 6.63
CA VAL A 107 -10.15 -39.92 5.65
C VAL A 107 -8.79 -39.68 6.30
N SER A 108 -7.76 -40.33 5.80
CA SER A 108 -6.37 -40.04 6.12
C SER A 108 -5.61 -39.69 4.84
N ARG A 109 -4.73 -38.66 4.91
CA ARG A 109 -3.88 -38.24 3.80
C ARG A 109 -2.43 -38.19 4.21
N PRO A 110 -1.51 -38.75 3.38
CA PRO A 110 -0.09 -38.66 3.65
C PRO A 110 0.37 -37.20 3.59
N THR A 111 1.29 -36.80 4.47
CA THR A 111 1.95 -35.48 4.38
C THR A 111 2.93 -35.47 3.22
N PRO A 112 3.08 -34.33 2.52
CA PRO A 112 4.12 -34.16 1.50
C PRO A 112 5.51 -34.46 2.05
N THR A 113 6.36 -35.07 1.23
CA THR A 113 7.74 -35.43 1.59
C THR A 113 8.66 -34.21 1.63
N ASP A 114 8.41 -33.22 0.78
CA ASP A 114 9.11 -31.94 0.82
C ASP A 114 8.37 -30.98 1.77
N PRO A 115 8.99 -30.59 2.89
CA PRO A 115 8.38 -29.69 3.85
C PRO A 115 8.18 -28.26 3.30
N THR A 116 8.83 -27.91 2.18
CA THR A 116 8.81 -26.55 1.58
C THR A 116 7.92 -26.45 0.34
N ASP A 117 7.42 -27.57 -0.20
CA ASP A 117 6.53 -27.60 -1.37
C ASP A 117 5.11 -27.15 -1.03
N GLY A 118 4.89 -25.82 -1.09
CA GLY A 118 3.56 -25.23 -0.86
C GLY A 118 2.46 -25.75 -1.79
N ARG A 119 2.79 -26.23 -3.01
CA ARG A 119 1.80 -26.82 -3.92
C ARG A 119 1.31 -28.18 -3.39
N ALA A 120 2.23 -29.04 -2.98
CA ALA A 120 1.87 -30.35 -2.45
C ALA A 120 1.08 -30.23 -1.13
N TRP A 121 1.50 -29.33 -0.22
CA TRP A 121 0.78 -29.07 1.02
C TRP A 121 -0.61 -28.48 0.80
N GLY A 122 -0.75 -27.52 -0.12
CA GLY A 122 -2.04 -26.95 -0.51
C GLY A 122 -2.96 -27.98 -1.17
N GLY A 123 -2.40 -28.90 -1.98
CA GLY A 123 -3.14 -29.99 -2.61
C GLY A 123 -3.71 -30.97 -1.56
N MET A 124 -2.89 -31.39 -0.59
CA MET A 124 -3.35 -32.24 0.52
C MET A 124 -4.49 -31.58 1.31
N LEU A 125 -4.37 -30.29 1.63
CA LEU A 125 -5.45 -29.55 2.30
C LEU A 125 -6.72 -29.46 1.47
N ALA A 126 -6.60 -29.25 0.17
CA ALA A 126 -7.75 -29.20 -0.73
C ALA A 126 -8.55 -30.51 -0.69
N GLU A 127 -7.86 -31.67 -0.66
CA GLU A 127 -8.52 -32.97 -0.52
C GLU A 127 -9.20 -33.14 0.85
N LEU A 128 -8.56 -32.66 1.95
CA LEU A 128 -9.14 -32.68 3.28
C LEU A 128 -10.37 -31.78 3.38
N PHE A 129 -10.35 -30.60 2.76
CA PHE A 129 -11.50 -29.68 2.72
C PHE A 129 -12.67 -30.31 1.94
N ALA A 130 -12.42 -30.92 0.78
CA ALA A 130 -13.45 -31.60 0.02
C ALA A 130 -14.09 -32.72 0.84
N ALA A 131 -13.30 -33.57 1.49
CA ALA A 131 -13.80 -34.64 2.36
C ALA A 131 -14.59 -34.07 3.57
N SER A 132 -14.19 -32.94 4.12
CA SER A 132 -14.91 -32.27 5.21
C SER A 132 -16.26 -31.70 4.74
N MET A 133 -16.31 -31.08 3.56
CA MET A 133 -17.55 -30.60 2.95
C MET A 133 -18.53 -31.75 2.73
N ASP A 134 -18.05 -32.90 2.21
CA ASP A 134 -18.89 -34.09 2.01
C ASP A 134 -19.42 -34.65 3.33
N ALA A 135 -18.61 -34.61 4.37
CA ALA A 135 -18.94 -35.16 5.68
C ALA A 135 -19.80 -34.23 6.56
N SER A 136 -19.87 -32.92 6.30
CA SER A 136 -20.49 -31.94 7.19
C SER A 136 -21.64 -31.15 6.55
N PRO A 137 -22.89 -31.41 6.91
CA PRO A 137 -24.03 -30.55 6.51
C PRO A 137 -23.89 -29.12 7.02
N VAL A 138 -23.21 -28.89 8.14
CA VAL A 138 -22.98 -27.56 8.68
C VAL A 138 -22.08 -26.74 7.73
N LEU A 139 -20.96 -27.32 7.29
CA LEU A 139 -20.07 -26.65 6.33
C LEU A 139 -20.75 -26.41 4.99
N GLN A 140 -21.61 -27.35 4.53
CA GLN A 140 -22.36 -27.18 3.26
C GLN A 140 -23.33 -25.98 3.31
N GLN A 141 -23.88 -25.67 4.49
CA GLN A 141 -24.78 -24.55 4.72
C GLN A 141 -24.06 -23.25 5.08
N THR A 142 -22.77 -23.33 5.42
CA THR A 142 -21.97 -22.14 5.77
C THR A 142 -21.55 -21.41 4.49
N GLU A 143 -21.69 -20.08 4.51
CA GLU A 143 -21.26 -19.22 3.42
C GLU A 143 -19.76 -19.43 3.11
N ARG A 144 -19.42 -19.65 1.83
CA ARG A 144 -18.04 -19.93 1.41
C ARG A 144 -17.06 -18.82 1.80
N GLY A 145 -17.50 -17.55 1.77
CA GLY A 145 -16.70 -16.42 2.21
C GLY A 145 -16.23 -16.54 3.66
N VAL A 146 -17.10 -17.05 4.55
CA VAL A 146 -16.77 -17.29 5.96
C VAL A 146 -15.71 -18.39 6.10
N LEU A 147 -15.86 -19.51 5.39
CA LEU A 147 -14.91 -20.61 5.39
C LEU A 147 -13.54 -20.19 4.85
N ILE A 148 -13.52 -19.45 3.73
CA ILE A 148 -12.28 -18.89 3.14
C ILE A 148 -11.62 -17.94 4.13
N LYS A 149 -12.38 -17.03 4.72
CA LYS A 149 -11.84 -16.03 5.68
C LYS A 149 -11.25 -16.74 6.91
N GLY A 150 -11.93 -17.75 7.44
CA GLY A 150 -11.44 -18.57 8.56
C GLY A 150 -10.11 -19.25 8.22
N ALA A 151 -10.07 -20.00 7.12
CA ALA A 151 -8.87 -20.69 6.66
C ALA A 151 -7.71 -19.73 6.40
N MET A 152 -7.93 -18.67 5.62
CA MET A 152 -6.88 -17.74 5.21
C MET A 152 -6.35 -16.85 6.35
N THR A 153 -7.22 -16.46 7.29
CA THR A 153 -6.80 -15.73 8.48
C THR A 153 -5.90 -16.59 9.36
N ALA A 154 -6.28 -17.85 9.55
CA ALA A 154 -5.48 -18.82 10.33
C ALA A 154 -4.13 -19.11 9.63
N THR A 155 -4.13 -19.26 8.29
CA THR A 155 -2.92 -19.42 7.49
C THR A 155 -1.94 -18.27 7.70
N THR A 156 -2.40 -17.05 7.50
CA THR A 156 -1.52 -15.88 7.53
C THR A 156 -0.98 -15.54 8.93
N LYS A 157 -1.71 -15.91 9.99
CA LYS A 157 -1.22 -15.80 11.38
C LYS A 157 0.01 -16.67 11.68
N GLN A 158 0.28 -17.71 10.85
CA GLN A 158 1.46 -18.56 11.00
C GLN A 158 2.71 -17.99 10.30
N LEU A 159 2.60 -16.86 9.63
CA LEU A 159 3.70 -16.22 8.90
C LEU A 159 4.37 -15.14 9.77
N ASP A 160 4.08 -13.91 9.51
CA ASP A 160 4.64 -12.75 10.22
C ASP A 160 3.55 -11.66 10.43
N LYS A 161 3.88 -10.64 11.24
CA LYS A 161 2.93 -9.58 11.61
C LYS A 161 2.45 -8.69 10.44
N ASN A 162 3.12 -8.76 9.28
CA ASN A 162 2.82 -7.93 8.12
C ASN A 162 2.13 -8.71 6.99
N SER A 163 2.20 -10.06 7.03
CA SER A 163 1.47 -10.94 6.11
C SER A 163 0.02 -11.07 6.56
N ARG A 164 -0.94 -10.89 5.62
CA ARG A 164 -2.37 -10.98 5.94
C ARG A 164 -3.20 -11.37 4.73
N TYR A 165 -4.38 -11.85 5.00
CA TYR A 165 -5.44 -12.00 4.02
C TYR A 165 -6.40 -10.81 4.12
N ALA A 166 -6.72 -10.21 2.98
CA ALA A 166 -7.81 -9.26 2.83
C ALA A 166 -8.94 -9.97 2.06
N ASP A 167 -10.14 -9.99 2.62
CA ASP A 167 -11.31 -10.52 1.94
C ASP A 167 -11.69 -9.63 0.73
N PRO A 168 -12.65 -10.04 -0.11
CA PRO A 168 -12.98 -9.28 -1.32
C PRO A 168 -13.33 -7.81 -1.10
N ASP A 169 -14.03 -7.50 -0.01
CA ASP A 169 -14.43 -6.12 0.31
C ASP A 169 -13.23 -5.30 0.79
N GLU A 170 -12.45 -5.83 1.72
CA GLU A 170 -11.22 -5.21 2.18
C GLU A 170 -10.21 -5.04 1.04
N ALA A 171 -10.09 -6.03 0.16
CA ALA A 171 -9.22 -5.97 -1.02
C ALA A 171 -9.67 -4.87 -2.01
N LYS A 172 -10.97 -4.69 -2.20
CA LYS A 172 -11.54 -3.60 -3.02
C LYS A 172 -11.20 -2.23 -2.43
N ASP A 173 -11.32 -2.09 -1.11
CA ASP A 173 -10.94 -0.85 -0.42
C ASP A 173 -9.45 -0.56 -0.53
N ASN A 174 -8.60 -1.57 -0.33
CA ASN A 174 -7.16 -1.45 -0.49
C ASN A 174 -6.79 -1.01 -1.91
N ARG A 175 -7.41 -1.59 -2.94
CA ARG A 175 -7.21 -1.17 -4.35
C ARG A 175 -7.65 0.28 -4.57
N PHE A 176 -8.79 0.68 -4.01
CA PHE A 176 -9.24 2.07 -4.11
C PHE A 176 -8.24 3.06 -3.51
N GLN A 177 -7.66 2.74 -2.36
CA GLN A 177 -6.65 3.60 -1.73
C GLN A 177 -5.36 3.68 -2.55
N ARG A 178 -4.93 2.58 -3.19
CA ARG A 178 -3.71 2.55 -4.01
C ARG A 178 -3.88 3.21 -5.37
N ASP A 179 -4.95 2.85 -6.06
CA ASP A 179 -5.09 3.09 -7.50
C ASP A 179 -6.23 4.08 -7.82
N GLY A 180 -7.03 4.40 -6.82
CA GLY A 180 -8.28 5.13 -7.01
C GLY A 180 -9.38 4.25 -7.61
N GLY A 181 -10.57 4.82 -7.75
CA GLY A 181 -11.73 4.13 -8.30
C GLY A 181 -12.90 5.06 -8.53
N GLY A 182 -14.01 4.50 -8.99
CA GLY A 182 -15.22 5.28 -9.23
C GLY A 182 -15.81 5.82 -7.94
N GLY A 183 -15.95 7.14 -7.89
CA GLY A 183 -16.46 7.88 -6.73
C GLY A 183 -16.86 9.30 -7.10
N ILE A 184 -17.16 10.10 -6.10
CA ILE A 184 -17.64 11.49 -6.29
C ILE A 184 -16.64 12.57 -5.79
N GLY A 185 -15.58 12.17 -5.05
CA GLY A 185 -14.52 13.09 -4.63
C GLY A 185 -14.85 13.92 -3.40
N ILE A 186 -15.41 13.30 -2.36
CA ILE A 186 -15.62 13.92 -1.05
C ILE A 186 -14.93 13.13 0.06
N THR A 187 -14.56 13.84 1.14
CA THR A 187 -14.17 13.24 2.41
C THR A 187 -15.32 13.43 3.39
N VAL A 188 -15.71 12.36 4.07
CA VAL A 188 -16.83 12.36 5.01
C VAL A 188 -16.36 11.98 6.42
N GLU A 189 -17.05 12.51 7.41
CA GLU A 189 -16.82 12.23 8.82
C GLU A 189 -18.16 12.03 9.54
N ARG A 190 -18.16 11.14 10.52
CA ARG A 190 -19.32 10.97 11.39
C ARG A 190 -19.13 11.77 12.67
N GLY A 191 -20.04 12.70 12.94
CA GLY A 191 -20.09 13.45 14.19
C GLY A 191 -20.61 12.60 15.36
N ASP A 192 -20.44 13.11 16.58
CA ASP A 192 -20.93 12.47 17.83
C ASP A 192 -22.46 12.31 17.82
N ASP A 193 -23.16 13.17 17.11
CA ASP A 193 -24.61 13.15 16.89
C ASP A 193 -25.06 12.18 15.79
N LYS A 194 -24.17 11.29 15.34
CA LYS A 194 -24.34 10.31 14.26
C LYS A 194 -24.57 10.93 12.86
N ARG A 195 -24.55 12.24 12.71
CA ARG A 195 -24.62 12.90 11.40
C ARG A 195 -23.36 12.64 10.60
N ILE A 196 -23.52 12.49 9.30
CA ILE A 196 -22.39 12.30 8.36
C ILE A 196 -22.19 13.61 7.61
N LEU A 197 -21.06 14.27 7.89
CA LEU A 197 -20.72 15.58 7.37
C LEU A 197 -19.66 15.49 6.29
N ILE A 198 -19.77 16.31 5.27
CA ILE A 198 -18.75 16.48 4.24
C ILE A 198 -17.68 17.41 4.79
N ARG A 199 -16.43 16.89 4.94
CA ARG A 199 -15.28 17.62 5.46
C ARG A 199 -14.38 18.22 4.39
N ALA A 200 -14.36 17.58 3.22
CA ALA A 200 -13.62 18.11 2.07
C ALA A 200 -14.31 17.71 0.76
N VAL A 201 -14.17 18.56 -0.23
CA VAL A 201 -14.58 18.32 -1.62
C VAL A 201 -13.34 18.49 -2.49
N GLN A 202 -12.98 17.44 -3.25
CA GLN A 202 -11.81 17.43 -4.12
C GLN A 202 -12.09 18.31 -5.35
N ASP A 203 -11.18 19.22 -5.66
CA ASP A 203 -11.27 20.10 -6.82
C ASP A 203 -11.40 19.31 -8.12
N GLY A 204 -12.25 19.81 -9.03
CA GLY A 204 -12.48 19.17 -10.33
C GLY A 204 -13.23 17.84 -10.28
N SER A 205 -13.54 17.31 -9.09
CA SER A 205 -14.34 16.10 -8.90
C SER A 205 -15.80 16.27 -9.33
N PRO A 206 -16.57 15.19 -9.50
CA PRO A 206 -18.01 15.26 -9.72
C PRO A 206 -18.74 16.12 -8.68
N SER A 207 -18.43 15.94 -7.40
CA SER A 207 -19.03 16.71 -6.31
C SER A 207 -18.70 18.19 -6.37
N GLY A 208 -17.44 18.53 -6.65
CA GLY A 208 -17.03 19.94 -6.80
C GLY A 208 -17.75 20.62 -7.96
N LYS A 209 -17.87 19.95 -9.11
CA LYS A 209 -18.59 20.47 -10.29
C LYS A 209 -20.10 20.58 -10.06
N ALA A 210 -20.66 19.69 -9.25
CA ALA A 210 -22.10 19.67 -8.95
C ALA A 210 -22.49 20.60 -7.78
N GLY A 211 -21.54 21.32 -7.18
CA GLY A 211 -21.81 22.31 -6.13
C GLY A 211 -22.08 21.72 -4.74
N VAL A 212 -21.54 20.53 -4.46
CA VAL A 212 -21.46 19.97 -3.10
C VAL A 212 -20.54 20.84 -2.26
N ALA A 213 -20.91 21.16 -1.02
CA ALA A 213 -20.16 22.04 -0.15
C ALA A 213 -19.64 21.35 1.11
N VAL A 214 -18.51 21.84 1.62
CA VAL A 214 -18.02 21.47 2.96
C VAL A 214 -19.06 21.89 4.00
N GLY A 215 -19.35 21.01 4.96
CA GLY A 215 -20.39 21.20 5.98
C GLY A 215 -21.77 20.69 5.58
N ASP A 216 -22.01 20.27 4.33
CA ASP A 216 -23.25 19.58 3.96
C ASP A 216 -23.35 18.27 4.77
N GLN A 217 -24.56 18.00 5.29
CA GLN A 217 -24.87 16.71 5.94
C GLN A 217 -25.46 15.75 4.91
N ILE A 218 -24.89 14.56 4.80
CA ILE A 218 -25.44 13.51 3.94
C ILE A 218 -26.69 12.92 4.60
N VAL A 219 -27.82 12.96 3.89
CA VAL A 219 -29.11 12.42 4.32
C VAL A 219 -29.39 11.09 3.62
N ALA A 220 -29.22 11.04 2.28
CA ALA A 220 -29.47 9.84 1.50
C ALA A 220 -28.51 9.72 0.32
N VAL A 221 -28.29 8.49 -0.14
CA VAL A 221 -27.55 8.16 -1.38
C VAL A 221 -28.46 7.24 -2.22
N ASP A 222 -28.72 7.63 -3.46
CA ASP A 222 -29.64 6.94 -4.37
C ASP A 222 -31.01 6.64 -3.73
N GLY A 223 -31.54 7.58 -2.92
CA GLY A 223 -32.81 7.48 -2.21
C GLY A 223 -32.75 6.64 -0.92
N GLU A 224 -31.67 5.98 -0.60
CA GLU A 224 -31.51 5.21 0.65
C GLU A 224 -31.01 6.11 1.78
N MET A 225 -31.68 6.11 2.90
CA MET A 225 -31.34 6.93 4.08
C MET A 225 -30.05 6.44 4.74
N MET A 226 -29.16 7.39 5.12
CA MET A 226 -27.83 7.12 5.65
C MET A 226 -27.69 7.29 7.16
N ILE A 227 -28.71 7.74 7.86
CA ILE A 227 -28.62 8.14 9.28
C ILE A 227 -28.19 7.01 10.21
N ASP A 228 -28.66 5.80 9.98
CA ASP A 228 -28.32 4.63 10.81
C ASP A 228 -27.24 3.72 10.19
N ARG A 229 -26.69 4.14 9.06
CA ARG A 229 -25.62 3.40 8.37
C ARG A 229 -24.26 3.72 8.98
N THR A 230 -23.33 2.77 8.93
CA THR A 230 -21.95 3.04 9.31
C THR A 230 -21.28 3.98 8.30
N LEU A 231 -20.19 4.65 8.70
CA LEU A 231 -19.42 5.48 7.77
C LEU A 231 -18.89 4.68 6.57
N ALA A 232 -18.52 3.42 6.82
CA ALA A 232 -18.08 2.49 5.78
C ALA A 232 -19.20 2.21 4.76
N ASP A 233 -20.44 1.97 5.22
CA ASP A 233 -21.59 1.75 4.34
C ASP A 233 -21.84 2.95 3.43
N VAL A 234 -21.77 4.16 4.00
CA VAL A 234 -21.95 5.40 3.22
C VAL A 234 -20.85 5.54 2.17
N VAL A 235 -19.60 5.35 2.55
CA VAL A 235 -18.46 5.39 1.62
C VAL A 235 -18.63 4.33 0.52
N HIS A 236 -19.09 3.13 0.87
CA HIS A 236 -19.34 2.06 -0.09
C HIS A 236 -20.43 2.41 -1.10
N LYS A 237 -21.53 3.03 -0.65
CA LYS A 237 -22.62 3.51 -1.52
C LYS A 237 -22.20 4.65 -2.44
N LEU A 238 -21.34 5.55 -1.97
CA LEU A 238 -20.80 6.64 -2.78
C LEU A 238 -19.85 6.15 -3.88
N ARG A 239 -19.19 5.01 -3.67
CA ARG A 239 -18.34 4.35 -4.66
C ARG A 239 -19.17 3.54 -5.67
N GLY A 240 -18.58 3.23 -6.81
CA GLY A 240 -19.22 2.42 -7.86
C GLY A 240 -18.39 2.43 -9.13
N ASN A 241 -18.97 1.99 -10.25
CA ASN A 241 -18.24 2.02 -11.53
C ASN A 241 -18.15 3.46 -12.07
N VAL A 242 -17.02 3.78 -12.69
CA VAL A 242 -16.85 5.07 -13.39
C VAL A 242 -17.95 5.25 -14.43
N GLY A 243 -18.54 6.44 -14.48
CA GLY A 243 -19.64 6.78 -15.38
C GLY A 243 -21.03 6.44 -14.84
N GLN A 244 -21.16 5.60 -13.80
CA GLN A 244 -22.45 5.33 -13.16
C GLN A 244 -23.04 6.60 -12.52
N PRO A 245 -24.37 6.85 -12.69
CA PRO A 245 -25.04 7.94 -11.98
C PRO A 245 -25.10 7.66 -10.47
N VAL A 246 -25.18 8.73 -9.69
CA VAL A 246 -25.44 8.71 -8.26
C VAL A 246 -26.17 9.97 -7.87
N THR A 247 -27.18 9.84 -7.01
CA THR A 247 -27.93 10.96 -6.43
C THR A 247 -27.53 11.10 -4.97
N LEU A 248 -26.94 12.24 -4.61
CA LEU A 248 -26.59 12.58 -3.24
C LEU A 248 -27.61 13.57 -2.68
N THR A 249 -28.35 13.18 -1.65
CA THR A 249 -29.23 14.08 -0.93
C THR A 249 -28.51 14.62 0.29
N VAL A 250 -28.38 15.93 0.37
CA VAL A 250 -27.71 16.64 1.48
C VAL A 250 -28.65 17.62 2.17
N LEU A 251 -28.41 17.82 3.46
CA LEU A 251 -29.01 18.89 4.24
C LEU A 251 -27.98 20.01 4.40
N ARG A 252 -28.23 21.15 3.79
CA ARG A 252 -27.37 22.35 3.85
C ARG A 252 -27.86 23.31 4.92
N ALA A 253 -27.01 24.24 5.36
CA ALA A 253 -27.32 25.25 6.37
C ALA A 253 -28.72 25.84 6.22
N GLY A 254 -29.49 25.90 7.33
CA GLY A 254 -30.88 26.32 7.31
C GLY A 254 -31.90 25.21 7.03
N ASN A 255 -31.50 23.94 7.19
CA ASN A 255 -32.37 22.75 6.99
C ASN A 255 -32.91 22.61 5.56
N ARG A 256 -32.19 23.12 4.57
CA ARG A 256 -32.55 22.95 3.15
C ARG A 256 -32.04 21.61 2.64
N GLU A 257 -32.97 20.74 2.28
CA GLU A 257 -32.68 19.48 1.59
C GLU A 257 -32.44 19.74 0.10
N ILE A 258 -31.33 19.18 -0.44
CA ILE A 258 -30.93 19.34 -1.82
C ILE A 258 -30.54 17.97 -2.37
N ALA A 259 -31.20 17.52 -3.43
CA ALA A 259 -30.80 16.36 -4.20
C ALA A 259 -29.87 16.81 -5.32
N ILE A 260 -28.68 16.19 -5.41
CA ILE A 260 -27.62 16.52 -6.34
C ILE A 260 -27.30 15.28 -7.17
N GLU A 261 -27.60 15.32 -8.45
CA GLU A 261 -27.28 14.25 -9.38
C GLU A 261 -25.91 14.45 -10.00
N MET A 262 -25.11 13.38 -10.07
CA MET A 262 -23.79 13.42 -10.70
C MET A 262 -23.41 12.03 -11.22
N ARG A 263 -22.33 11.97 -12.03
CA ARG A 263 -21.76 10.71 -12.47
C ARG A 263 -20.43 10.47 -11.78
N ARG A 264 -20.22 9.24 -11.27
CA ARG A 264 -18.96 8.85 -10.67
C ARG A 264 -17.81 8.98 -11.67
N SER A 265 -16.71 9.57 -11.24
CA SER A 265 -15.45 9.58 -12.01
C SER A 265 -14.37 8.80 -11.26
N ARG A 266 -13.23 8.55 -11.93
CA ARG A 266 -12.07 8.00 -11.21
C ARG A 266 -11.58 9.02 -10.19
N ILE A 267 -11.64 8.66 -8.93
CA ILE A 267 -11.15 9.45 -7.80
C ILE A 267 -9.92 8.76 -7.23
N ILE A 268 -8.81 9.48 -7.13
CA ILE A 268 -7.63 9.04 -6.39
C ILE A 268 -7.57 9.91 -5.13
N PRO A 269 -7.48 9.30 -3.92
CA PRO A 269 -7.41 10.06 -2.68
C PRO A 269 -6.24 11.04 -2.67
N THR A 270 -6.46 12.24 -2.17
CA THR A 270 -5.39 13.25 -2.03
C THR A 270 -4.43 12.83 -0.93
N THR A 271 -3.14 12.73 -1.26
CA THR A 271 -2.06 12.36 -0.33
C THR A 271 -1.06 13.48 -0.09
N VAL A 272 -1.14 14.56 -0.86
CA VAL A 272 -0.22 15.70 -0.76
C VAL A 272 -1.01 16.98 -0.63
N VAL A 273 -0.71 17.77 0.41
CA VAL A 273 -1.29 19.10 0.63
C VAL A 273 -0.14 20.10 0.83
N TYR A 274 -0.15 21.17 0.07
CA TYR A 274 0.79 22.29 0.22
C TYR A 274 0.18 23.40 1.06
N GLU A 275 0.96 23.86 2.02
CA GLU A 275 0.68 25.03 2.85
C GLU A 275 1.90 25.96 2.83
N ARG A 276 1.66 27.27 2.69
CA ARG A 276 2.69 28.27 2.86
C ARG A 276 2.92 28.56 4.34
N LYS A 277 4.17 28.40 4.81
CA LYS A 277 4.59 28.85 6.15
C LYS A 277 5.73 29.86 6.01
N ASP A 278 5.44 31.15 6.11
CA ASP A 278 6.40 32.25 5.81
C ASP A 278 7.01 32.09 4.40
N ASN A 279 8.34 31.88 4.36
CA ASN A 279 9.12 31.65 3.14
C ASN A 279 9.50 30.18 2.96
N VAL A 280 8.74 29.25 3.51
CA VAL A 280 8.96 27.80 3.44
C VAL A 280 7.73 27.12 2.85
N ALA A 281 7.95 26.14 1.99
CA ALA A 281 6.90 25.24 1.54
C ALA A 281 6.72 24.10 2.54
N LEU A 282 5.61 24.10 3.29
CA LEU A 282 5.19 22.99 4.12
C LEU A 282 4.33 22.06 3.29
N ILE A 283 4.80 20.83 3.08
CA ILE A 283 4.14 19.81 2.27
C ILE A 283 3.79 18.64 3.17
N HIS A 284 2.49 18.47 3.45
CA HIS A 284 1.97 17.31 4.15
C HIS A 284 1.82 16.15 3.16
N LEU A 285 2.59 15.08 3.36
CA LEU A 285 2.54 13.87 2.59
C LEU A 285 2.02 12.74 3.47
N THR A 286 0.71 12.43 3.34
CA THR A 286 -0.02 11.55 4.26
C THR A 286 -0.03 10.07 3.85
N GLY A 287 0.42 9.76 2.62
CA GLY A 287 0.47 8.40 2.09
C GLY A 287 1.09 8.35 0.70
N PHE A 288 1.20 7.13 0.14
CA PHE A 288 1.77 6.91 -1.19
C PHE A 288 0.80 6.10 -2.05
N ASN A 289 0.11 6.77 -2.98
CA ASN A 289 -0.76 6.17 -3.98
C ASN A 289 -0.32 6.55 -5.40
N SER A 290 -1.01 6.08 -6.43
CA SER A 290 -0.62 6.24 -7.83
C SER A 290 -0.48 7.69 -8.33
N ALA A 291 -0.99 8.69 -7.59
CA ALA A 291 -0.91 10.10 -7.96
C ALA A 291 0.06 10.92 -7.08
N THR A 292 0.71 10.31 -6.09
CA THR A 292 1.47 11.04 -5.07
C THR A 292 2.62 11.86 -5.65
N THR A 293 3.41 11.29 -6.55
CA THR A 293 4.57 11.98 -7.14
C THR A 293 4.14 13.17 -8.00
N ASP A 294 3.11 12.99 -8.81
CA ASP A 294 2.60 14.07 -9.68
C ASP A 294 2.02 15.22 -8.83
N THR A 295 1.26 14.88 -7.78
CA THR A 295 0.69 15.87 -6.87
C THR A 295 1.79 16.60 -6.07
N LEU A 296 2.84 15.89 -5.65
CA LEU A 296 4.00 16.50 -4.99
C LEU A 296 4.72 17.49 -5.93
N THR A 297 4.94 17.11 -7.18
CA THR A 297 5.57 17.97 -8.17
C THR A 297 4.73 19.24 -8.41
N ALA A 298 3.42 19.09 -8.58
CA ALA A 298 2.51 20.23 -8.72
C ALA A 298 2.50 21.13 -7.47
N ALA A 299 2.58 20.56 -6.26
CA ALA A 299 2.68 21.31 -5.01
C ALA A 299 3.99 22.12 -4.92
N LEU A 300 5.12 21.55 -5.35
CA LEU A 300 6.40 22.23 -5.42
C LEU A 300 6.39 23.37 -6.45
N ASP A 301 5.79 23.16 -7.60
CA ASP A 301 5.65 24.19 -8.63
C ASP A 301 4.75 25.34 -8.16
N LYS A 302 3.64 25.03 -7.47
CA LYS A 302 2.78 26.03 -6.83
C LYS A 302 3.56 26.87 -5.81
N ALA A 303 4.36 26.22 -4.93
CA ALA A 303 5.20 26.92 -3.96
C ALA A 303 6.23 27.83 -4.63
N ARG A 304 6.85 27.39 -5.73
CA ARG A 304 7.80 28.19 -6.51
C ARG A 304 7.14 29.40 -7.16
N LEU A 305 5.94 29.22 -7.72
CA LEU A 305 5.17 30.31 -8.32
C LEU A 305 4.75 31.35 -7.28
N GLU A 306 4.32 30.90 -6.11
CA GLU A 306 3.82 31.77 -5.04
C GLU A 306 4.92 32.52 -4.31
N LEU A 307 6.05 31.86 -4.02
CA LEU A 307 7.14 32.41 -3.19
C LEU A 307 8.34 32.92 -4.02
N GLY A 308 8.48 32.48 -5.26
CA GLY A 308 9.56 32.89 -6.14
C GLY A 308 10.95 32.74 -5.49
N ARG A 309 11.71 33.87 -5.47
CA ARG A 309 13.06 33.92 -4.86
C ARG A 309 13.06 33.92 -3.35
N ASP A 310 11.91 34.13 -2.73
CA ASP A 310 11.77 34.12 -1.26
C ASP A 310 11.65 32.69 -0.70
N LEU A 311 11.42 31.69 -1.53
CA LEU A 311 11.35 30.29 -1.11
C LEU A 311 12.71 29.81 -0.60
N LYS A 312 12.82 29.60 0.71
CA LYS A 312 14.07 29.26 1.41
C LYS A 312 14.27 27.74 1.58
N GLY A 313 13.21 26.97 1.51
CA GLY A 313 13.31 25.53 1.69
C GLY A 313 11.95 24.82 1.73
N ILE A 314 12.03 23.52 1.92
CA ILE A 314 10.88 22.61 1.93
C ILE A 314 10.84 21.89 3.26
N ILE A 315 9.69 21.83 3.91
CA ILE A 315 9.39 20.92 4.99
C ILE A 315 8.50 19.83 4.42
N LEU A 316 9.00 18.60 4.33
CA LEU A 316 8.25 17.42 3.90
C LEU A 316 7.73 16.71 5.15
N ASP A 317 6.47 16.96 5.50
CA ASP A 317 5.84 16.38 6.68
C ASP A 317 5.25 15.00 6.36
N MET A 318 5.93 13.97 6.84
CA MET A 318 5.51 12.56 6.71
C MET A 318 5.14 11.96 8.08
N ARG A 319 4.87 12.80 9.09
CA ARG A 319 4.37 12.30 10.37
C ARG A 319 3.04 11.60 10.18
N SER A 320 2.86 10.48 10.87
CA SER A 320 1.68 9.59 10.78
C SER A 320 1.39 9.02 9.38
N ASN A 321 2.34 9.15 8.44
CA ASN A 321 2.27 8.53 7.13
C ASN A 321 2.64 7.04 7.22
N ARG A 322 1.67 6.16 7.04
CA ARG A 322 1.85 4.69 7.16
C ARG A 322 2.44 4.03 5.91
N GLY A 323 2.87 4.83 4.92
CA GLY A 323 3.47 4.35 3.68
C GLY A 323 2.45 4.22 2.54
N GLY A 324 2.65 3.23 1.70
CA GLY A 324 1.86 2.95 0.50
C GLY A 324 2.69 2.28 -0.60
N LEU A 325 2.51 2.70 -1.85
CA LEU A 325 3.15 2.11 -3.01
C LEU A 325 4.68 2.32 -3.02
N LEU A 326 5.42 1.23 -3.28
CA LEU A 326 6.88 1.20 -3.27
C LEU A 326 7.48 2.05 -4.40
N ASP A 327 6.90 1.97 -5.60
CA ASP A 327 7.28 2.75 -6.77
C ASP A 327 7.09 4.26 -6.53
N GLN A 328 6.04 4.64 -5.82
CA GLN A 328 5.83 6.03 -5.44
C GLN A 328 6.83 6.51 -4.39
N ALA A 329 7.28 5.66 -3.47
CA ALA A 329 8.37 6.01 -2.56
C ALA A 329 9.68 6.26 -3.33
N GLN A 330 9.99 5.43 -4.33
CA GLN A 330 11.12 5.66 -5.23
C GLN A 330 10.97 6.99 -5.95
N SER A 331 9.86 7.21 -6.65
CA SER A 331 9.64 8.41 -7.47
C SER A 331 9.63 9.70 -6.64
N VAL A 332 9.04 9.68 -5.43
CA VAL A 332 9.09 10.82 -4.48
C VAL A 332 10.53 11.10 -4.06
N ALA A 333 11.33 10.07 -3.74
CA ALA A 333 12.74 10.27 -3.40
C ALA A 333 13.54 10.83 -4.60
N GLU A 334 13.25 10.40 -5.83
CA GLU A 334 13.86 10.89 -7.07
C GLU A 334 13.65 12.39 -7.31
N VAL A 335 12.52 12.95 -6.87
CA VAL A 335 12.28 14.40 -6.93
C VAL A 335 13.40 15.19 -6.26
N PHE A 336 14.00 14.64 -5.22
CA PHE A 336 14.98 15.31 -4.35
C PHE A 336 16.41 14.79 -4.49
N ILE A 337 16.57 13.50 -4.83
CA ILE A 337 17.87 12.85 -4.99
C ILE A 337 18.28 12.94 -6.47
N GLY A 338 19.50 13.38 -6.72
CA GLY A 338 20.10 13.27 -8.04
C GLY A 338 20.43 11.82 -8.39
N ASP A 339 21.58 11.56 -9.01
CA ASP A 339 22.01 10.18 -9.30
C ASP A 339 22.36 9.39 -8.02
N GLY A 340 22.08 8.11 -8.02
CA GLY A 340 22.51 7.17 -6.99
C GLY A 340 21.44 6.20 -6.48
N VAL A 341 21.84 5.35 -5.53
CA VAL A 341 20.95 4.39 -4.88
C VAL A 341 19.98 5.12 -3.96
N ILE A 342 18.69 4.75 -4.05
CA ILE A 342 17.64 5.20 -3.14
C ILE A 342 17.42 4.17 -2.04
N PHE A 343 17.27 2.90 -2.41
CA PHE A 343 17.16 1.76 -1.49
C PHE A 343 17.41 0.47 -2.26
N SER A 344 17.54 -0.63 -1.55
CA SER A 344 17.53 -1.96 -2.14
C SER A 344 16.61 -2.91 -1.37
N THR A 345 16.22 -4.00 -2.03
CA THR A 345 15.43 -5.07 -1.43
C THR A 345 16.20 -6.37 -1.47
N GLN A 346 16.04 -7.19 -0.43
CA GLN A 346 16.68 -8.50 -0.30
C GLN A 346 15.67 -9.51 0.24
N GLY A 347 15.45 -10.58 -0.50
CA GLY A 347 14.56 -11.65 -0.11
C GLY A 347 14.99 -12.99 -0.67
N ARG A 348 14.21 -14.05 -0.41
CA ARG A 348 14.49 -15.42 -0.84
C ARG A 348 14.26 -15.62 -2.34
N HIS A 349 13.16 -15.08 -2.87
CA HIS A 349 12.85 -15.16 -4.29
C HIS A 349 13.77 -14.23 -5.11
N PRO A 350 14.32 -14.66 -6.26
CA PRO A 350 15.26 -13.83 -7.07
C PRO A 350 14.67 -12.45 -7.44
N ASP A 351 13.39 -12.39 -7.83
CA ASP A 351 12.74 -11.12 -8.20
C ASP A 351 12.60 -10.13 -7.04
N SER A 352 12.78 -10.59 -5.80
CA SER A 352 12.74 -9.75 -4.61
C SER A 352 14.08 -9.08 -4.29
N GLN A 353 15.14 -9.39 -5.05
CA GLN A 353 16.49 -8.85 -4.89
C GLN A 353 16.71 -7.74 -5.92
N ARG A 354 16.47 -6.47 -5.54
CA ARG A 354 16.56 -5.34 -6.47
C ARG A 354 17.23 -4.14 -5.82
N THR A 355 17.97 -3.38 -6.63
CA THR A 355 18.48 -2.07 -6.26
C THR A 355 17.73 -1.01 -7.03
N TYR A 356 17.11 -0.08 -6.29
CA TYR A 356 16.34 1.04 -6.83
C TYR A 356 17.24 2.27 -6.84
N ARG A 357 17.40 2.87 -8.01
CA ARG A 357 18.28 4.01 -8.23
C ARG A 357 17.49 5.19 -8.77
N SER A 358 17.95 6.39 -8.46
CA SER A 358 17.46 7.60 -9.10
C SER A 358 18.10 7.73 -10.49
N GLY A 359 17.30 8.14 -11.48
CA GLY A 359 17.75 8.50 -12.81
C GLY A 359 17.93 10.00 -12.93
N SER A 360 19.04 10.57 -12.59
CA SER A 360 19.59 11.92 -12.88
C SER A 360 18.65 13.16 -12.93
N ARG A 361 17.37 13.07 -12.61
CA ARG A 361 16.41 14.20 -12.64
C ARG A 361 16.14 14.77 -11.25
N LYS A 362 17.13 15.45 -10.67
CA LYS A 362 16.91 16.27 -9.49
C LYS A 362 16.00 17.46 -9.85
N THR A 363 14.79 17.47 -9.34
CA THR A 363 13.79 18.51 -9.63
C THR A 363 13.85 19.65 -8.61
N ALA A 364 14.29 19.39 -7.36
CA ALA A 364 14.36 20.41 -6.31
C ALA A 364 15.75 20.49 -5.67
N GLU A 365 16.40 21.64 -5.73
CA GLU A 365 17.72 21.91 -5.14
C GLU A 365 17.65 22.56 -3.76
N LEU A 366 16.49 23.09 -3.38
CA LEU A 366 16.26 23.77 -2.11
C LEU A 366 16.62 22.90 -0.89
N PRO A 367 17.04 23.48 0.22
CA PRO A 367 17.17 22.79 1.50
C PRO A 367 15.88 22.07 1.87
N ILE A 368 15.99 20.85 2.43
CA ILE A 368 14.83 20.03 2.80
C ILE A 368 14.96 19.56 4.24
N VAL A 369 13.89 19.68 5.00
CA VAL A 369 13.71 19.01 6.28
C VAL A 369 12.56 18.03 6.16
N VAL A 370 12.78 16.79 6.58
CA VAL A 370 11.77 15.73 6.62
C VAL A 370 11.28 15.56 8.05
N LEU A 371 9.98 15.60 8.27
CA LEU A 371 9.38 15.32 9.56
C LEU A 371 8.89 13.88 9.64
N VAL A 372 9.24 13.17 10.71
CA VAL A 372 8.79 11.79 11.00
C VAL A 372 8.39 11.65 12.47
N ASN A 373 7.51 10.68 12.75
CA ASN A 373 7.15 10.28 14.11
C ASN A 373 6.97 8.76 14.23
N GLY A 374 6.62 8.26 15.41
CA GLY A 374 6.43 6.84 15.67
C GLY A 374 5.40 6.13 14.78
N ASN A 375 4.54 6.88 14.07
CA ASN A 375 3.55 6.36 13.13
C ASN A 375 4.00 6.45 11.66
N SER A 376 5.15 7.09 11.36
CA SER A 376 5.74 7.09 10.02
C SER A 376 6.30 5.71 9.71
N ALA A 377 5.84 5.06 8.61
CA ALA A 377 6.16 3.66 8.34
C ALA A 377 6.39 3.36 6.85
N SER A 378 7.15 2.29 6.54
CA SER A 378 7.28 1.70 5.21
C SER A 378 7.77 2.71 4.14
N ALA A 379 6.96 3.07 3.13
CA ALA A 379 7.32 4.02 2.07
C ALA A 379 7.80 5.37 2.62
N ALA A 380 7.23 5.86 3.73
CA ALA A 380 7.70 7.08 4.40
C ALA A 380 9.11 6.89 4.97
N GLU A 381 9.41 5.71 5.51
CA GLU A 381 10.74 5.38 6.03
C GLU A 381 11.77 5.22 4.90
N ILE A 382 11.35 4.68 3.74
CA ILE A 382 12.21 4.63 2.53
C ILE A 382 12.67 6.04 2.14
N VAL A 383 11.73 6.97 2.02
CA VAL A 383 12.05 8.36 1.62
C VAL A 383 12.92 9.02 2.68
N ALA A 384 12.57 8.90 3.97
CA ALA A 384 13.35 9.50 5.07
C ALA A 384 14.78 8.94 5.13
N ALA A 385 14.95 7.61 5.11
CA ALA A 385 16.25 6.96 5.16
C ALA A 385 17.10 7.29 3.92
N ALA A 386 16.51 7.29 2.73
CA ALA A 386 17.23 7.61 1.50
C ALA A 386 17.74 9.06 1.50
N LEU A 387 16.90 10.02 1.87
CA LEU A 387 17.27 11.44 1.92
C LEU A 387 18.31 11.71 3.03
N GLN A 388 18.20 11.03 4.16
CA GLN A 388 19.15 11.12 5.28
C GLN A 388 20.53 10.57 4.88
N ASP A 389 20.59 9.32 4.42
CA ASP A 389 21.83 8.63 4.03
C ASP A 389 22.58 9.35 2.91
N ARG A 390 21.84 9.93 1.97
CA ARG A 390 22.39 10.70 0.84
C ARG A 390 22.80 12.13 1.23
N GLY A 391 22.64 12.51 2.51
CA GLY A 391 22.94 13.87 2.95
C GLY A 391 22.11 14.93 2.22
N ARG A 392 20.89 14.58 1.81
CA ARG A 392 20.03 15.46 1.02
C ARG A 392 19.02 16.22 1.89
N ALA A 393 18.64 15.65 3.01
CA ALA A 393 17.73 16.27 3.97
C ALA A 393 18.17 16.02 5.41
N ALA A 394 17.79 16.93 6.30
CA ALA A 394 17.80 16.68 7.74
C ALA A 394 16.46 16.04 8.14
N VAL A 395 16.50 14.93 8.85
CA VAL A 395 15.31 14.28 9.42
C VAL A 395 15.10 14.79 10.85
N VAL A 396 13.89 15.25 11.15
CA VAL A 396 13.52 15.86 12.44
C VAL A 396 12.27 15.16 12.99
N GLY A 397 12.17 15.00 14.29
CA GLY A 397 11.02 14.38 14.95
C GLY A 397 11.40 13.30 15.93
N THR A 398 10.67 12.20 15.95
CA THR A 398 10.93 11.03 16.78
C THR A 398 11.22 9.79 15.92
N THR A 399 11.80 8.74 16.51
CA THR A 399 12.11 7.50 15.75
C THR A 399 10.84 6.95 15.09
N SER A 400 10.95 6.58 13.83
CA SER A 400 9.83 6.06 13.04
C SER A 400 9.38 4.65 13.47
N TYR A 401 8.37 4.12 12.83
CA TYR A 401 7.72 2.85 13.22
C TYR A 401 8.65 1.63 13.15
N GLY A 402 9.46 1.52 12.11
CA GLY A 402 10.33 0.36 11.90
C GLY A 402 9.72 -0.74 11.02
N LYS A 403 8.98 -0.39 9.98
CA LYS A 403 8.50 -1.35 8.98
C LYS A 403 9.48 -1.49 7.82
N GLY A 404 10.55 -2.23 8.04
CA GLY A 404 11.63 -2.48 7.09
C GLY A 404 11.41 -3.70 6.19
N THR A 405 10.16 -4.05 5.88
CA THR A 405 9.81 -5.17 4.98
C THR A 405 8.87 -4.72 3.86
N VAL A 406 8.98 -5.38 2.72
CA VAL A 406 8.10 -5.19 1.56
C VAL A 406 7.12 -6.35 1.48
N GLN A 407 5.86 -6.01 1.22
CA GLN A 407 4.83 -6.99 0.92
C GLN A 407 4.52 -6.98 -0.58
N THR A 408 4.40 -8.18 -1.15
CA THR A 408 3.76 -8.39 -2.44
C THR A 408 2.27 -8.66 -2.25
N VAL A 409 1.44 -8.17 -3.17
CA VAL A 409 0.00 -8.37 -3.14
C VAL A 409 -0.37 -9.37 -4.24
N ILE A 410 -0.99 -10.47 -3.85
CA ILE A 410 -1.39 -11.55 -4.75
C ILE A 410 -2.90 -11.62 -4.75
N ARG A 411 -3.51 -11.35 -5.92
CA ARG A 411 -4.95 -11.49 -6.10
C ARG A 411 -5.33 -12.97 -6.09
N LEU A 412 -6.29 -13.30 -5.27
CA LEU A 412 -6.81 -14.65 -5.13
C LEU A 412 -8.06 -14.87 -6.00
N PRO A 413 -8.43 -16.13 -6.29
CA PRO A 413 -9.54 -16.44 -7.19
C PRO A 413 -10.90 -15.87 -6.75
N ASN A 414 -11.11 -15.67 -5.44
CA ASN A 414 -12.30 -15.08 -4.84
C ASN A 414 -12.28 -13.55 -4.79
N GLU A 415 -11.42 -12.88 -5.55
CA GLU A 415 -11.20 -11.43 -5.55
C GLU A 415 -10.57 -10.85 -4.25
N GLY A 416 -10.30 -11.68 -3.26
CA GLY A 416 -9.49 -11.33 -2.10
C GLY A 416 -8.02 -11.13 -2.45
N GLU A 417 -7.23 -10.64 -1.49
CA GLU A 417 -5.79 -10.41 -1.64
C GLU A 417 -5.00 -11.13 -0.54
N LEU A 418 -3.97 -11.87 -0.94
CA LEU A 418 -2.92 -12.31 -0.03
C LEU A 418 -1.79 -11.27 -0.07
N VAL A 419 -1.64 -10.53 1.02
CA VAL A 419 -0.54 -9.61 1.27
C VAL A 419 0.56 -10.41 1.95
N LEU A 420 1.71 -10.57 1.29
CA LEU A 420 2.76 -11.50 1.69
C LEU A 420 4.11 -10.80 1.81
N THR A 421 4.74 -10.88 2.97
CA THR A 421 6.10 -10.37 3.17
C THR A 421 7.09 -11.17 2.34
N TRP A 422 7.84 -10.52 1.44
CA TRP A 422 8.73 -11.21 0.53
C TRP A 422 10.17 -10.68 0.47
N SER A 423 10.43 -9.48 1.00
CA SER A 423 11.78 -8.93 1.08
C SER A 423 11.96 -7.96 2.25
N ARG A 424 13.22 -7.74 2.62
CA ARG A 424 13.66 -6.70 3.54
C ARG A 424 14.09 -5.47 2.75
N LEU A 425 13.92 -4.31 3.35
CA LEU A 425 14.38 -3.02 2.85
C LEU A 425 15.75 -2.69 3.43
N LEU A 426 16.63 -2.17 2.58
CA LEU A 426 17.95 -1.69 2.95
C LEU A 426 18.10 -0.24 2.46
N ALA A 427 18.59 0.63 3.33
CA ALA A 427 18.97 2.00 3.01
C ALA A 427 20.15 2.04 2.03
N PRO A 428 20.50 3.18 1.42
CA PRO A 428 21.66 3.32 0.55
C PRO A 428 22.98 2.82 1.18
N SER A 429 23.14 3.01 2.49
CA SER A 429 24.27 2.53 3.28
C SER A 429 24.26 1.03 3.58
N GLY A 430 23.16 0.35 3.29
CA GLY A 430 22.97 -1.07 3.51
C GLY A 430 22.46 -1.45 4.90
N TYR A 431 22.14 -0.49 5.80
CA TYR A 431 21.44 -0.83 7.05
C TYR A 431 19.96 -1.11 6.79
N THR A 432 19.33 -1.88 7.67
CA THR A 432 17.89 -2.08 7.70
C THR A 432 17.29 -1.35 8.90
N TRP A 433 16.15 -0.71 8.69
CA TRP A 433 15.39 -0.08 9.79
C TRP A 433 14.27 -0.98 10.32
N ASN A 434 14.26 -2.27 9.92
CA ASN A 434 13.23 -3.19 10.39
C ASN A 434 13.25 -3.30 11.92
N GLU A 435 12.08 -3.05 12.53
CA GLU A 435 11.84 -2.96 13.98
C GLU A 435 12.55 -1.78 14.69
N GLN A 436 13.74 -1.38 14.23
CA GLN A 436 14.48 -0.29 14.87
C GLN A 436 13.95 1.11 14.47
N GLY A 437 13.43 1.28 13.25
CA GLY A 437 12.99 2.58 12.72
C GLY A 437 14.10 3.41 12.12
N VAL A 438 13.75 4.56 11.56
CA VAL A 438 14.67 5.61 11.11
C VAL A 438 14.85 6.59 12.27
N MET A 439 16.07 6.73 12.77
CA MET A 439 16.38 7.71 13.81
C MET A 439 16.56 9.10 13.18
N PRO A 440 15.87 10.15 13.67
CA PRO A 440 16.03 11.49 13.14
C PRO A 440 17.43 12.09 13.47
N ASN A 441 17.91 13.00 12.61
CA ASN A 441 19.10 13.81 12.87
C ASN A 441 18.92 14.68 14.13
N ILE A 442 17.68 15.18 14.32
CA ILE A 442 17.27 15.97 15.48
C ILE A 442 16.07 15.29 16.13
N CYS A 443 16.32 14.68 17.29
CA CYS A 443 15.28 14.06 18.11
C CYS A 443 14.53 15.11 18.92
N THR A 444 13.28 15.40 18.56
CA THR A 444 12.49 16.46 19.18
C THR A 444 12.01 16.11 20.59
N ALA A 445 11.93 14.82 20.92
CA ALA A 445 11.69 14.36 22.31
C ALA A 445 12.74 14.87 23.31
N LYS A 446 13.93 15.27 22.84
CA LYS A 446 15.06 15.74 23.68
C LYS A 446 15.30 17.25 23.62
N VAL A 447 14.65 17.94 22.68
CA VAL A 447 14.82 19.39 22.54
C VAL A 447 13.81 20.08 23.44
N GLY A 448 14.30 20.64 24.58
CA GLY A 448 13.45 21.40 25.50
C GLY A 448 13.04 22.76 24.97
N ASP A 449 14.01 23.53 24.44
CA ASP A 449 13.84 24.87 23.88
C ASP A 449 14.57 24.98 22.53
N LEU A 450 14.00 25.74 21.59
CA LEU A 450 14.60 26.06 20.32
C LEU A 450 15.97 26.74 20.42
N SER A 451 16.23 27.48 21.50
CA SER A 451 17.52 28.12 21.79
C SER A 451 18.65 27.11 21.99
N GLN A 452 18.33 25.87 22.39
CA GLN A 452 19.29 24.79 22.60
C GLN A 452 19.79 24.14 21.30
N LEU A 453 19.17 24.46 20.16
CA LEU A 453 19.61 24.01 18.85
C LEU A 453 20.85 24.81 18.41
N ALA A 454 22.01 24.22 18.62
CA ALA A 454 23.30 24.74 18.19
C ALA A 454 24.07 23.66 17.41
N PRO A 455 25.04 24.02 16.56
CA PRO A 455 25.87 23.05 15.81
C PRO A 455 26.44 21.94 16.69
N ALA A 456 26.96 22.28 17.88
CA ALA A 456 27.54 21.29 18.80
C ALA A 456 26.51 20.26 19.31
N SER A 457 25.27 20.68 19.59
CA SER A 457 24.21 19.76 20.03
C SER A 457 23.74 18.84 18.92
N VAL A 458 23.78 19.31 17.68
CA VAL A 458 23.46 18.51 16.49
C VAL A 458 24.58 17.51 16.21
N ASP A 459 25.84 17.92 16.25
CA ASP A 459 27.01 17.05 16.02
C ASP A 459 27.12 15.95 17.09
N ALA A 460 26.69 16.19 18.33
CA ALA A 460 26.63 15.17 19.38
C ALA A 460 25.80 13.92 18.98
N ASN A 461 24.82 14.07 18.08
CA ASN A 461 24.02 12.96 17.59
C ASN A 461 24.73 12.11 16.50
N ARG A 462 25.84 12.58 15.93
CA ARG A 462 26.54 11.88 14.84
C ARG A 462 26.99 10.47 15.24
N ALA A 463 27.65 10.32 16.37
CA ALA A 463 28.12 9.01 16.85
C ALA A 463 26.94 8.05 17.12
N LEU A 464 25.81 8.57 17.59
CA LEU A 464 24.60 7.79 17.81
C LEU A 464 23.98 7.31 16.50
N LEU A 465 23.89 8.18 15.49
CA LEU A 465 23.40 7.81 14.16
C LEU A 465 24.34 6.81 13.47
N GLN A 466 25.66 7.00 13.56
CA GLN A 466 26.62 6.04 13.05
C GLN A 466 26.47 4.66 13.69
N ARG A 467 26.28 4.60 15.01
CA ARG A 467 25.98 3.34 15.70
C ARG A 467 24.66 2.73 15.25
N TRP A 468 23.61 3.56 15.06
CA TRP A 468 22.30 3.12 14.55
C TRP A 468 22.42 2.48 13.18
N HIS A 469 23.16 3.10 12.25
CA HIS A 469 23.36 2.60 10.90
C HIS A 469 24.36 1.42 10.82
N ALA A 470 25.27 1.28 11.77
CA ALA A 470 26.21 0.16 11.81
C ALA A 470 25.53 -1.16 12.20
N GLU A 471 24.44 -1.11 12.93
CA GLU A 471 23.70 -2.29 13.39
C GLU A 471 22.83 -2.87 12.25
N ARG A 472 23.35 -3.88 11.58
CA ARG A 472 22.70 -4.49 10.40
C ARG A 472 21.70 -5.59 10.73
N ASN A 473 21.81 -6.19 11.92
CA ASN A 473 20.94 -7.28 12.37
C ASN A 473 20.76 -7.25 13.88
N PRO A 474 20.14 -6.18 14.42
CA PRO A 474 20.02 -5.99 15.87
C PRO A 474 19.17 -7.10 16.50
N SER A 475 19.56 -7.53 17.69
CA SER A 475 18.69 -8.35 18.54
C SER A 475 17.49 -7.51 19.01
N HIS A 476 16.43 -8.16 19.46
CA HIS A 476 15.28 -7.46 20.02
C HIS A 476 15.68 -6.53 21.17
N GLN A 477 16.61 -6.96 22.03
CA GLN A 477 17.11 -6.13 23.14
C GLN A 477 17.90 -4.92 22.65
N ASP A 478 18.68 -5.07 21.57
CA ASP A 478 19.42 -3.95 20.96
C ASP A 478 18.45 -2.93 20.38
N VAL A 479 17.40 -3.38 19.68
CA VAL A 479 16.33 -2.50 19.19
C VAL A 479 15.67 -1.72 20.32
N VAL A 480 15.31 -2.38 21.42
CA VAL A 480 14.72 -1.72 22.59
C VAL A 480 15.66 -0.66 23.16
N ASN A 481 16.94 -0.96 23.26
CA ASN A 481 17.95 -0.02 23.80
C ASN A 481 18.20 1.15 22.83
N LEU A 482 18.29 0.89 21.53
CA LEU A 482 18.44 1.93 20.51
C LEU A 482 17.24 2.88 20.52
N ARG A 483 16.02 2.37 20.55
CA ARG A 483 14.81 3.21 20.55
C ARG A 483 14.64 4.09 21.80
N LYS A 484 15.30 3.78 22.92
CA LYS A 484 15.39 4.67 24.08
C LYS A 484 16.20 5.92 23.81
N ILE A 485 17.09 5.92 22.81
CA ILE A 485 17.91 7.07 22.43
C ILE A 485 17.02 8.22 21.91
N CYS A 486 16.05 7.88 21.06
CA CYS A 486 15.00 8.78 20.59
C CYS A 486 13.67 8.01 20.62
N PRO A 487 12.92 8.07 21.71
CA PRO A 487 11.68 7.31 21.85
C PRO A 487 10.69 7.67 20.74
N PRO A 488 10.01 6.68 20.13
CA PRO A 488 8.93 6.96 19.21
C PRO A 488 7.76 7.60 19.98
N GLY A 489 7.18 8.64 19.41
CA GLY A 489 6.07 9.35 20.04
C GLY A 489 5.33 10.21 19.03
N GLU A 490 4.22 10.79 19.46
CA GLU A 490 3.51 11.87 18.79
C GLU A 490 3.84 13.16 19.55
N GLU A 491 4.98 13.77 19.20
CA GLU A 491 5.39 15.06 19.77
C GLU A 491 4.48 16.19 19.26
N SER A 492 4.61 17.39 19.87
CA SER A 492 3.81 18.56 19.46
C SER A 492 3.99 18.86 17.97
N PRO A 493 2.93 18.77 17.15
CA PRO A 493 3.02 18.97 15.73
C PRO A 493 3.60 20.33 15.33
N GLU A 494 3.28 21.37 16.06
CA GLU A 494 3.73 22.73 15.81
C GLU A 494 5.23 22.89 16.10
N ARG A 495 5.71 22.30 17.19
CA ARG A 495 7.10 22.37 17.61
C ARG A 495 8.06 21.75 16.60
N ASP A 496 7.73 20.59 16.04
CA ASP A 496 8.56 19.95 15.02
C ASP A 496 8.68 20.82 13.77
N VAL A 497 7.59 21.45 13.36
CA VAL A 497 7.56 22.38 12.22
C VAL A 497 8.39 23.64 12.51
N ASP A 498 8.36 24.15 13.74
CA ASP A 498 9.14 25.32 14.12
C ASP A 498 10.66 25.02 14.18
N ILE A 499 11.03 23.82 14.65
CA ILE A 499 12.42 23.33 14.57
C ILE A 499 12.87 23.24 13.12
N ALA A 500 12.06 22.65 12.26
CA ALA A 500 12.35 22.52 10.82
C ALA A 500 12.48 23.90 10.14
N ALA A 501 11.58 24.82 10.43
CA ALA A 501 11.64 26.18 9.90
C ALA A 501 12.89 26.95 10.38
N ARG A 502 13.31 26.77 11.63
CA ARG A 502 14.56 27.33 12.16
C ARG A 502 15.78 26.79 11.41
N LEU A 503 15.84 25.47 11.17
CA LEU A 503 16.92 24.86 10.39
C LEU A 503 17.03 25.49 9.01
N LEU A 504 15.90 25.66 8.32
CA LEU A 504 15.87 26.25 6.98
C LEU A 504 16.23 27.74 6.94
N LYS A 505 16.08 28.46 8.07
CA LYS A 505 16.49 29.86 8.23
C LYS A 505 17.98 30.02 8.59
N ASP A 506 18.65 28.97 9.08
CA ASP A 506 20.07 28.97 9.48
C ASP A 506 20.87 27.97 8.63
N PRO A 507 21.55 28.43 7.55
CA PRO A 507 22.32 27.54 6.68
C PRO A 507 23.45 26.77 7.37
N THR A 508 24.05 27.35 8.44
CA THR A 508 25.11 26.71 9.19
C THR A 508 24.56 25.54 10.00
N LEU A 509 23.50 25.77 10.75
CA LEU A 509 22.81 24.73 11.52
C LEU A 509 22.26 23.63 10.63
N TYR A 510 21.65 24.00 9.48
CA TYR A 510 21.16 23.05 8.50
C TYR A 510 22.28 22.15 7.95
N ALA A 511 23.44 22.74 7.57
CA ALA A 511 24.58 21.99 7.09
C ALA A 511 25.13 20.99 8.12
N HIS A 512 25.15 21.35 9.41
CA HIS A 512 25.51 20.43 10.49
C HIS A 512 24.48 19.30 10.63
N ALA A 513 23.19 19.61 10.61
CA ALA A 513 22.13 18.61 10.71
C ALA A 513 22.20 17.58 9.55
N VAL A 514 22.39 18.02 8.32
CA VAL A 514 22.50 17.15 7.15
C VAL A 514 23.75 16.26 7.23
N ARG A 515 24.92 16.82 7.56
CA ARG A 515 26.17 16.05 7.69
C ARG A 515 26.12 14.99 8.79
N THR A 516 25.33 15.22 9.83
CA THR A 516 25.20 14.27 10.95
C THR A 516 24.57 12.95 10.48
N GLY A 517 23.64 12.99 9.51
CA GLY A 517 22.99 11.79 8.95
C GLY A 517 23.67 11.19 7.73
N SER A 518 24.51 11.96 7.03
CA SER A 518 25.18 11.46 5.84
C SER A 518 26.29 10.47 6.19
N ILE A 519 26.26 9.31 5.55
CA ILE A 519 27.39 8.39 5.57
C ILE A 519 28.32 8.80 4.44
N GLU A 520 29.54 9.22 4.75
CA GLU A 520 30.58 9.32 3.76
C GLU A 520 30.65 7.97 3.04
N GLN A 521 30.45 7.96 1.73
CA GLN A 521 30.57 6.76 0.93
C GLN A 521 31.97 6.19 1.19
N ALA A 522 32.09 5.19 2.06
CA ALA A 522 33.22 4.30 2.04
C ALA A 522 33.25 3.76 0.60
N ALA A 523 34.29 4.08 -0.12
CA ALA A 523 34.46 3.74 -1.52
C ALA A 523 34.07 2.27 -1.71
N ALA A 524 33.00 2.03 -2.50
CA ALA A 524 32.63 0.68 -2.85
C ALA A 524 33.87 0.04 -3.49
N PRO A 525 34.31 -1.14 -3.06
CA PRO A 525 35.35 -1.86 -3.79
C PRO A 525 34.81 -2.08 -5.22
N ARG A 526 35.64 -1.70 -6.20
CA ARG A 526 35.41 -1.83 -7.64
C ARG A 526 35.21 -3.28 -8.05
#